data_a17a7015bfcfe04c2d1682ee53feef1f
#
_entry.id   a17a7015bfcfe04c2d1682ee53feef1f
#
_cell.length_a   1.000
_cell.length_b   1.000
_cell.length_c   1.000
_cell.angle_alpha   90.00
_cell.angle_beta   90.00
_cell.angle_gamma   90.00
#
_symmetry.space_group_name_H-M   'P 1'
#
loop_
_entity.id
_entity.type
_entity.pdbx_description
1 polymer ?
#
loop_
_entity_poly.entity_id
_entity_poly.type
_entity_poly.pdbx_seq_one_letter_code
_entity_poly.pdbx_strand_id
1 'polypeptide(L)' 'SDDKPFIRKLSFSLQLSDPDDYEGGNVVLINEQGKKYVTPRQRGTIVLFDSRANHCVTKVRSGVRKSIVGWVVGPHWR' A
#
# COMPACT_ATOMS: atom_id res chain seq x y z
N SER A 1 19.16 -10.36 22.94
CA SER A 1 18.90 -10.12 22.36
C SER A 1 19.06 -9.78 21.46
N ASP A 2 19.43 -9.27 21.30
CA ASP A 2 19.33 -8.69 20.53
C ASP A 2 20.31 -8.35 19.70
N ASP A 3 21.16 -9.23 19.46
CA ASP A 3 22.22 -9.11 18.54
C ASP A 3 21.77 -9.31 17.12
N LYS A 4 20.57 -9.72 16.91
CA LYS A 4 20.03 -9.84 15.56
C LYS A 4 19.76 -8.49 14.97
N PRO A 5 20.22 -8.21 13.75
CA PRO A 5 19.84 -6.98 13.10
C PRO A 5 18.32 -6.97 12.85
N PHE A 6 17.70 -5.85 13.14
CA PHE A 6 16.31 -5.68 12.80
C PHE A 6 16.19 -5.41 11.31
N ILE A 7 15.23 -6.03 10.70
CA ILE A 7 14.95 -5.86 9.28
C ILE A 7 13.57 -5.25 9.15
N ARG A 8 13.49 -4.16 8.44
CA ARG A 8 12.22 -3.52 8.12
C ARG A 8 11.87 -3.85 6.69
N LYS A 9 10.65 -4.27 6.50
CA LYS A 9 10.09 -4.51 5.17
C LYS A 9 9.03 -3.45 4.90
N LEU A 10 9.26 -2.68 3.84
CA LEU A 10 8.31 -1.69 3.39
C LEU A 10 7.67 -2.15 2.10
N SER A 11 6.37 -2.11 2.06
CA SER A 11 5.61 -2.40 0.85
C SER A 11 5.28 -1.11 0.13
N PHE A 12 5.15 -1.20 -1.18
CA PHE A 12 4.70 -0.06 -1.97
C PHE A 12 3.71 -0.49 -3.03
N SER A 13 2.89 0.45 -3.41
CA SER A 13 1.97 0.30 -4.53
C SER A 13 2.07 1.55 -5.39
N LEU A 14 2.37 1.35 -6.66
CA LEU A 14 2.41 2.44 -7.65
C LEU A 14 1.18 2.34 -8.52
N GLN A 15 0.38 3.38 -8.53
CA GLN A 15 -0.84 3.45 -9.30
C GLN A 15 -0.52 3.75 -10.77
N LEU A 16 -0.89 2.85 -11.66
CA LEU A 16 -0.65 3.00 -13.09
C LEU A 16 -1.89 3.42 -13.87
N SER A 17 -3.07 3.14 -13.35
CA SER A 17 -4.32 3.47 -14.01
C SER A 17 -4.74 4.90 -13.71
N ASP A 18 -5.41 5.51 -14.68
CA ASP A 18 -6.13 6.74 -14.43
C ASP A 18 -7.33 6.42 -13.53
N PRO A 19 -7.66 7.26 -12.55
CA PRO A 19 -8.80 6.98 -11.66
C PRO A 19 -10.14 6.87 -12.38
N ASP A 20 -10.26 7.43 -13.58
CA ASP A 20 -11.49 7.35 -14.37
C ASP A 20 -11.63 6.03 -15.11
N ASP A 21 -10.60 5.19 -15.14
CA ASP A 21 -10.62 3.94 -15.89
C ASP A 21 -11.30 2.80 -15.15
N TYR A 22 -11.64 2.99 -13.89
CA TYR A 22 -12.21 1.91 -13.09
C TYR A 22 -13.02 2.47 -11.92
N GLU A 23 -13.90 1.65 -11.38
CA GLU A 23 -14.67 1.97 -10.19
C GLU A 23 -14.32 1.00 -9.06
N GLY A 24 -14.29 1.49 -7.84
CA GLY A 24 -13.83 0.70 -6.69
C GLY A 24 -12.31 0.62 -6.69
N GLY A 25 -11.78 -0.46 -6.18
CA GLY A 25 -10.33 -0.69 -6.19
C GLY A 25 -9.54 0.33 -5.40
N ASN A 26 -10.08 0.81 -4.28
CA ASN A 26 -9.37 1.72 -3.41
C ASN A 26 -8.37 0.98 -2.55
N VAL A 27 -7.18 1.52 -2.42
CA VAL A 27 -6.20 1.01 -1.46
C VAL A 27 -6.47 1.67 -0.12
N VAL A 28 -6.72 0.86 0.88
CA VAL A 28 -7.12 1.33 2.22
C VAL A 28 -6.09 0.84 3.22
N LEU A 29 -5.56 1.77 4.01
CA LEU A 29 -4.68 1.47 5.12
C LEU A 29 -5.48 1.59 6.42
N ILE A 30 -5.21 0.69 7.35
CA ILE A 30 -5.95 0.60 8.60
C ILE A 30 -4.96 0.69 9.74
N ASN A 31 -5.15 1.66 10.63
CA ASN A 31 -4.25 1.83 11.77
C ASN A 31 -4.63 0.89 12.93
N GLU A 32 -3.86 0.96 14.01
CA GLU A 32 -4.06 0.08 15.16
C GLU A 32 -5.42 0.27 15.83
N GLN A 33 -6.00 1.45 15.73
CA GLN A 33 -7.31 1.74 16.28
C GLN A 33 -8.44 1.38 15.33
N GLY A 34 -8.10 0.80 14.18
CA GLY A 34 -9.10 0.44 13.20
C GLY A 34 -9.54 1.58 12.30
N LYS A 35 -8.88 2.72 12.37
CA LYS A 35 -9.21 3.84 11.50
C LYS A 35 -8.69 3.57 10.10
N LYS A 36 -9.52 3.85 9.12
CA LYS A 36 -9.24 3.58 7.71
C LYS A 36 -8.84 4.86 6.99
N TYR A 37 -7.84 4.73 6.14
CA TYR A 37 -7.36 5.82 5.29
C TYR A 37 -7.40 5.34 3.86
N VAL A 38 -8.19 6.04 3.02
CA VAL A 38 -8.24 5.74 1.59
C VAL A 38 -7.12 6.53 0.93
N THR A 39 -6.24 5.84 0.22
CA THR A 39 -5.12 6.47 -0.43
C THR A 39 -5.55 7.20 -1.71
N PRO A 40 -4.77 8.21 -2.15
CA PRO A 40 -5.08 8.91 -3.41
C PRO A 40 -5.08 7.95 -4.60
N ARG A 41 -5.90 8.27 -5.58
CA ARG A 41 -6.11 7.43 -6.76
C ARG A 41 -5.40 7.95 -8.00
N GLN A 42 -4.73 9.09 -7.93
CA GLN A 42 -4.10 9.65 -9.13
C GLN A 42 -3.03 8.72 -9.68
N ARG A 43 -2.97 8.67 -10.99
CA ARG A 43 -1.93 7.94 -11.69
C ARG A 43 -0.56 8.44 -11.25
N GLY A 44 0.34 7.52 -11.01
CA GLY A 44 1.70 7.84 -10.55
C GLY A 44 1.84 7.97 -9.04
N THR A 45 0.76 7.86 -8.29
CA THR A 45 0.83 7.87 -6.83
C THR A 45 1.55 6.63 -6.33
N ILE A 46 2.53 6.85 -5.45
CA ILE A 46 3.21 5.77 -4.76
C ILE A 46 2.75 5.80 -3.31
N VAL A 47 2.26 4.67 -2.84
CA VAL A 47 1.87 4.49 -1.45
C VAL A 47 2.92 3.59 -0.81
N LEU A 48 3.54 4.08 0.27
CA LEU A 48 4.51 3.32 1.04
C LEU A 48 3.93 3.02 2.41
N PHE A 49 4.08 1.79 2.84
CA PHE A 49 3.58 1.42 4.16
C PHE A 49 4.39 0.24 4.72
N ASP A 50 4.42 0.12 6.04
CA ASP A 50 5.05 -1.02 6.69
C ASP A 50 4.31 -2.28 6.27
N SER A 51 5.05 -3.31 5.86
CA SER A 51 4.43 -4.55 5.37
C SER A 51 3.56 -5.23 6.42
N ARG A 52 3.74 -4.88 7.69
CA ARG A 52 2.93 -5.43 8.78
C ARG A 52 1.64 -4.65 9.00
N ALA A 53 1.50 -3.49 8.37
CA ALA A 53 0.29 -2.70 8.53
C ALA A 53 -0.90 -3.41 7.89
N ASN A 54 -2.05 -3.26 8.48
CA ASN A 54 -3.28 -3.78 7.91
C ASN A 54 -3.65 -2.94 6.69
N HIS A 55 -3.97 -3.61 5.63
CA HIS A 55 -4.35 -2.94 4.40
C HIS A 55 -5.26 -3.84 3.57
N CYS A 56 -5.99 -3.24 2.69
CA CYS A 56 -6.81 -3.98 1.74
C CYS A 56 -7.02 -3.14 0.49
N VAL A 57 -7.47 -3.82 -0.55
CA VAL A 57 -7.92 -3.15 -1.77
C VAL A 57 -9.40 -3.50 -1.91
N THR A 58 -10.24 -2.48 -2.03
CA THR A 58 -11.66 -2.72 -2.21
C THR A 58 -11.91 -3.30 -3.60
N LYS A 59 -13.04 -3.96 -3.74
CA LYS A 59 -13.37 -4.63 -5.00
C LYS A 59 -13.44 -3.64 -6.15
N VAL A 60 -12.85 -4.01 -7.28
CA VAL A 60 -13.02 -3.29 -8.53
C VAL A 60 -14.37 -3.69 -9.09
N ARG A 61 -15.27 -2.73 -9.22
CA ARG A 61 -16.64 -2.98 -9.67
C ARG A 61 -16.80 -2.90 -11.18
N SER A 62 -15.98 -2.09 -11.82
CA SER A 62 -15.96 -1.98 -13.28
C SER A 62 -14.62 -1.45 -13.74
N GLY A 63 -14.27 -1.68 -14.98
CA GLY A 63 -13.00 -1.29 -15.55
C GLY A 63 -11.86 -2.17 -15.11
N VAL A 64 -10.64 -1.71 -15.36
CA VAL A 64 -9.42 -2.44 -15.01
C VAL A 64 -8.51 -1.51 -14.23
N ARG A 65 -8.08 -1.96 -13.07
CA ARG A 65 -7.07 -1.25 -12.26
C ARG A 65 -5.73 -1.93 -12.42
N LYS A 66 -4.72 -1.14 -12.77
CA LYS A 66 -3.34 -1.63 -12.91
C LYS A 66 -2.45 -0.92 -11.90
N SER A 67 -1.58 -1.69 -11.27
CA SER A 67 -0.61 -1.15 -10.33
C SER A 67 0.63 -2.01 -10.31
N ILE A 68 1.72 -1.44 -9.86
CA ILE A 68 2.95 -2.19 -9.57
C ILE A 68 3.05 -2.26 -8.06
N VAL A 69 3.22 -3.45 -7.53
CA VAL A 69 3.41 -3.65 -6.10
C VAL A 69 4.74 -4.34 -5.86
N GLY A 70 5.32 -4.02 -4.74
CA GLY A 70 6.58 -4.64 -4.37
C GLY A 70 6.94 -4.26 -2.94
N TRP A 71 8.17 -4.58 -2.59
CA TRP A 71 8.66 -4.25 -1.26
C TRP A 71 10.15 -4.01 -1.31
N VAL A 72 10.63 -3.31 -0.31
CA VAL A 72 12.06 -3.15 -0.05
C VAL A 72 12.33 -3.61 1.37
N VAL A 73 13.50 -4.21 1.54
CA VAL A 73 13.96 -4.71 2.82
C VAL A 73 15.22 -3.95 3.18
N GLY A 74 15.28 -3.47 4.39
CA GLY A 74 16.44 -2.75 4.86
C GLY A 74 16.60 -2.88 6.36
N PRO A 75 17.69 -2.33 6.90
CA PRO A 75 17.91 -2.36 8.33
C PRO A 75 16.84 -1.57 9.06
N HIS A 76 16.61 -1.97 10.31
CA HIS A 76 15.68 -1.26 11.17
C HIS A 76 16.21 0.14 11.47
N TRP A 77 15.33 1.13 11.36
CA TRP A 77 15.70 2.49 11.71
C TRP A 77 15.45 2.73 13.18
N ARG A 78 16.27 3.57 13.73
CA ARG A 78 16.12 3.94 15.13
C ARG A 78 15.52 5.30 15.27
#